data_8ec7e08116791da308bc4d898955696c
#
_entry.id   8ec7e08116791da308bc4d898955696c
#
_cell.length_a   1.000
_cell.length_b   1.000
_cell.length_c   1.000
_cell.angle_alpha   90.00
_cell.angle_beta   90.00
_cell.angle_gamma   90.00
#
_symmetry.space_group_name_H-M   'P 1'
#
loop_
_entity.id
_entity.type
_entity.pdbx_description
1 polymer ?
#
loop_
_entity_poly.entity_id
_entity_poly.type
_entity_poly.pdbx_seq_one_letter_code
_entity_poly.pdbx_strand_id
1 'polypeptide(L)'
;MRRIQTQQGCFVHPYTYEPLKSIEVVIVDKGVLSRNYYGPDSELKCWSFNCDFPDEAVLESNKQAHRCLDCSKSIKNAGAGGRAACKFFTKIKVAFLSEECLYEIRLGALSLFSKEDNRMSLYKYITHLERNQEHIGNVLTEIYFVQHRDFYKMFFKPVRPLIEEELANIQQTKET
;
A
#
# COMPACT_ATOMS: atom_id res chain seq x y z
N MET A 1 12.71 -6.51 8.34
CA MET A 1 12.16 -5.43 7.48
C MET A 1 11.50 -4.39 8.36
N ARG A 2 11.79 -3.10 8.16
CA ARG A 2 11.26 -1.97 8.95
C ARG A 2 10.12 -1.27 8.22
N ARG A 3 9.28 -0.57 8.96
CA ARG A 3 8.10 0.10 8.41
C ARG A 3 8.31 1.61 8.39
N ILE A 4 8.10 2.24 7.22
CA ILE A 4 7.91 3.67 7.10
C ILE A 4 6.49 3.98 7.61
N GLN A 5 6.40 4.77 8.66
CA GLN A 5 5.12 5.21 9.19
C GLN A 5 4.55 6.34 8.32
N THR A 6 3.24 6.39 8.24
CA THR A 6 2.52 7.46 7.53
C THR A 6 1.64 8.20 8.52
N GLN A 7 1.91 9.47 8.72
CA GLN A 7 1.20 10.28 9.71
C GLN A 7 0.91 11.68 9.15
N GLN A 8 -0.34 12.11 9.21
CA GLN A 8 -0.78 13.46 8.80
C GLN A 8 -0.26 13.92 7.42
N GLY A 9 -0.26 13.01 6.44
CA GLY A 9 0.22 13.31 5.09
C GLY A 9 1.74 13.41 4.95
N CYS A 10 2.48 12.81 5.87
CA CYS A 10 3.93 12.70 5.80
C CYS A 10 4.37 11.25 5.97
N PHE A 11 5.51 10.93 5.39
CA PHE A 11 6.28 9.73 5.65
C PHE A 11 7.24 10.00 6.81
N VAL A 12 7.31 9.10 7.77
CA VAL A 12 8.28 9.17 8.88
C VAL A 12 9.26 8.04 8.71
N HIS A 13 10.50 8.39 8.38
CA HIS A 13 11.57 7.42 8.23
C HIS A 13 11.94 6.80 9.58
N PRO A 14 12.09 5.46 9.68
CA PRO A 14 12.23 4.78 10.98
C PRO A 14 13.55 5.06 11.72
N TYR A 15 14.53 5.69 11.05
CA TYR A 15 15.82 6.03 11.67
C TYR A 15 15.99 7.53 11.92
N THR A 16 15.62 8.38 10.96
CA THR A 16 15.81 9.84 11.08
C THR A 16 14.66 10.51 11.80
N TYR A 17 13.47 9.86 11.80
CA TYR A 17 12.23 10.39 12.36
C TYR A 17 11.77 11.71 11.73
N GLU A 18 12.40 12.12 10.63
CA GLU A 18 12.02 13.33 9.91
C GLU A 18 10.73 13.10 9.11
N PRO A 19 9.75 14.02 9.20
CA PRO A 19 8.55 13.95 8.39
C PRO A 19 8.82 14.47 6.98
N LEU A 20 8.63 13.61 5.96
CA LEU A 20 8.79 13.93 4.55
C LEU A 20 7.43 13.94 3.86
N LYS A 21 7.15 14.96 3.05
CA LYS A 21 5.90 15.05 2.27
C LYS A 21 5.89 14.14 1.05
N SER A 22 7.06 13.83 0.53
CA SER A 22 7.28 12.85 -0.53
C SER A 22 8.57 12.09 -0.29
N ILE A 23 8.68 10.91 -0.90
CA ILE A 23 9.88 10.08 -0.90
C ILE A 23 10.14 9.58 -2.32
N GLU A 24 11.41 9.45 -2.68
CA GLU A 24 11.84 8.78 -3.91
C GLU A 24 12.40 7.41 -3.56
N VAL A 25 11.77 6.38 -4.10
CA VAL A 25 12.06 4.97 -3.79
C VAL A 25 11.90 4.08 -5.02
N VAL A 26 12.49 2.90 -4.96
CA VAL A 26 12.18 1.81 -5.88
C VAL A 26 11.14 0.92 -5.21
N ILE A 27 10.02 0.65 -5.89
CA ILE A 27 9.02 -0.29 -5.41
C ILE A 27 9.44 -1.69 -5.81
N VAL A 28 9.95 -2.44 -4.86
CA VAL A 28 10.54 -3.77 -5.05
C VAL A 28 9.49 -4.86 -5.14
N ASP A 29 8.39 -4.68 -4.38
CA ASP A 29 7.27 -5.60 -4.34
C ASP A 29 5.98 -4.79 -4.09
N LYS A 30 4.98 -4.99 -4.95
CA LYS A 30 3.66 -4.36 -4.81
C LYS A 30 2.82 -4.94 -3.69
N GLY A 31 3.27 -6.04 -3.11
CA GLY A 31 2.54 -6.77 -2.08
C GLY A 31 1.28 -7.48 -2.58
N VAL A 32 0.60 -8.11 -1.66
CA VAL A 32 -0.67 -8.81 -1.90
C VAL A 32 -1.83 -7.95 -1.42
N LEU A 33 -2.88 -7.86 -2.24
CA LEU A 33 -4.11 -7.20 -1.83
C LEU A 33 -4.77 -8.00 -0.72
N SER A 34 -4.99 -7.34 0.39
CA SER A 34 -5.53 -7.92 1.61
C SER A 34 -6.72 -7.11 2.12
N ARG A 35 -7.48 -7.69 3.05
CA ARG A 35 -8.62 -7.03 3.70
C ARG A 35 -8.54 -7.20 5.20
N ASN A 36 -9.07 -6.23 5.94
CA ASN A 36 -9.27 -6.35 7.37
C ASN A 36 -10.53 -5.62 7.84
N TYR A 37 -11.13 -6.19 8.88
CA TYR A 37 -12.27 -5.64 9.59
C TYR A 37 -11.91 -5.45 11.08
N TYR A 38 -12.09 -4.23 11.55
CA TYR A 38 -11.99 -3.88 12.96
C TYR A 38 -13.41 -3.76 13.53
N GLY A 39 -13.64 -4.37 14.69
CA GLY A 39 -14.89 -4.27 15.41
C GLY A 39 -15.14 -2.86 15.96
N PRO A 40 -16.31 -2.64 16.60
CA PRO A 40 -16.65 -1.37 17.26
C PRO A 40 -15.66 -0.98 18.37
N ASP A 41 -15.02 -1.97 18.98
CA ASP A 41 -13.96 -1.85 19.99
C ASP A 41 -12.59 -1.48 19.42
N SER A 42 -12.49 -1.25 18.09
CA SER A 42 -11.25 -1.02 17.35
C SER A 42 -10.26 -2.20 17.36
N GLU A 43 -10.69 -3.38 17.78
CA GLU A 43 -9.88 -4.58 17.67
C GLU A 43 -10.01 -5.24 16.29
N LEU A 44 -8.91 -5.82 15.80
CA LEU A 44 -8.89 -6.58 14.56
C LEU A 44 -9.67 -7.89 14.76
N LYS A 45 -10.83 -8.00 14.15
CA LYS A 45 -11.72 -9.17 14.29
C LYS A 45 -11.56 -10.17 13.14
N CYS A 46 -11.43 -9.68 11.90
CA CYS A 46 -11.35 -10.54 10.72
C CYS A 46 -10.38 -9.95 9.71
N TRP A 47 -9.61 -10.81 9.05
CA TRP A 47 -8.69 -10.43 7.97
C TRP A 47 -8.62 -11.51 6.90
N SER A 48 -8.14 -11.12 5.73
CA SER A 48 -7.90 -12.01 4.59
C SER A 48 -6.70 -11.52 3.80
N PHE A 49 -5.76 -12.40 3.50
CA PHE A 49 -4.57 -12.09 2.70
C PHE A 49 -4.76 -12.34 1.20
N ASN A 50 -5.85 -12.98 0.80
CA ASN A 50 -6.19 -13.23 -0.61
C ASN A 50 -7.48 -12.54 -1.05
N CYS A 51 -8.19 -11.86 -0.15
CA CYS A 51 -9.49 -11.22 -0.36
C CYS A 51 -10.66 -12.16 -0.68
N ASP A 52 -10.45 -13.47 -0.73
CA ASP A 52 -11.46 -14.47 -1.05
C ASP A 52 -12.08 -15.09 0.19
N PHE A 53 -11.25 -15.50 1.14
CA PHE A 53 -11.67 -16.16 2.38
C PHE A 53 -11.02 -15.48 3.59
N PRO A 54 -11.69 -15.48 4.76
CA PRO A 54 -11.03 -15.16 6.02
C PRO A 54 -9.81 -16.07 6.23
N ASP A 55 -8.74 -15.50 6.78
CA ASP A 55 -7.55 -16.26 7.14
C ASP A 55 -7.88 -17.37 8.15
N GLU A 56 -7.16 -18.49 8.09
CA GLU A 56 -7.38 -19.64 8.97
C GLU A 56 -7.16 -19.30 10.45
N ALA A 57 -6.27 -18.36 10.74
CA ALA A 57 -6.00 -17.89 12.10
C ALA A 57 -7.10 -16.98 12.68
N VAL A 58 -8.10 -16.58 11.88
CA VAL A 58 -9.27 -15.85 12.38
C VAL A 58 -10.15 -16.80 13.17
N LEU A 59 -10.45 -16.46 14.44
CA LEU A 59 -11.37 -17.23 15.26
C LEU A 59 -12.74 -17.35 14.58
N GLU A 60 -13.36 -18.51 14.63
CA GLU A 60 -14.66 -18.78 13.97
C GLU A 60 -15.74 -17.77 14.43
N SER A 61 -15.74 -17.39 15.71
CA SER A 61 -16.65 -16.38 16.24
C SER A 61 -16.45 -14.98 15.66
N ASN A 62 -15.29 -14.71 15.09
CA ASN A 62 -14.91 -13.42 14.49
C ASN A 62 -15.06 -13.40 12.97
N LYS A 63 -15.18 -14.56 12.32
CA LYS A 63 -15.43 -14.64 10.88
C LYS A 63 -16.79 -14.04 10.56
N GLN A 64 -16.82 -13.05 9.69
CA GLN A 64 -18.04 -12.32 9.34
C GLN A 64 -18.84 -12.99 8.23
N ALA A 65 -18.22 -13.88 7.47
CA ALA A 65 -18.82 -14.72 6.43
C ALA A 65 -17.84 -15.81 6.03
N HIS A 66 -18.31 -16.85 5.36
CA HIS A 66 -17.46 -17.91 4.80
C HIS A 66 -16.57 -17.36 3.68
N ARG A 67 -17.10 -16.50 2.81
CA ARG A 67 -16.36 -15.81 1.73
C ARG A 67 -16.39 -14.30 1.91
N CYS A 68 -15.27 -13.63 1.62
CA CYS A 68 -15.17 -12.17 1.70
C CYS A 68 -16.14 -11.47 0.73
N LEU A 69 -16.45 -12.07 -0.41
CA LEU A 69 -17.39 -11.52 -1.39
C LEU A 69 -18.82 -11.44 -0.83
N ASP A 70 -19.22 -12.43 -0.03
CA ASP A 70 -20.56 -12.54 0.54
C ASP A 70 -20.70 -11.82 1.89
N CYS A 71 -19.61 -11.22 2.36
CA CYS A 71 -19.53 -10.57 3.67
C CYS A 71 -20.26 -9.22 3.69
N SER A 72 -21.25 -9.06 4.57
CA SER A 72 -21.98 -7.81 4.76
C SER A 72 -21.08 -6.61 5.11
N LYS A 73 -19.95 -6.86 5.78
CA LYS A 73 -18.96 -5.81 6.13
C LYS A 73 -18.17 -5.31 4.93
N SER A 74 -18.17 -6.06 3.82
CA SER A 74 -17.53 -5.70 2.55
C SER A 74 -18.39 -4.78 1.69
N ILE A 75 -19.67 -4.63 2.00
CA ILE A 75 -20.63 -3.85 1.23
C ILE A 75 -20.43 -2.35 1.52
N LYS A 76 -20.60 -1.52 0.50
CA LYS A 76 -20.67 -0.06 0.64
C LYS A 76 -21.78 0.30 1.62
N ASN A 77 -21.56 1.28 2.47
CA ASN A 77 -22.43 1.74 3.56
C ASN A 77 -22.50 0.83 4.80
N ALA A 78 -21.76 -0.28 4.86
CA ALA A 78 -21.66 -1.10 6.07
C ALA A 78 -20.82 -0.44 7.19
N GLY A 79 -20.04 0.60 6.89
CA GLY A 79 -19.19 1.32 7.82
C GLY A 79 -19.51 2.81 7.91
N ALA A 80 -18.82 3.50 8.78
CA ALA A 80 -18.97 4.93 8.97
C ALA A 80 -18.68 5.74 7.68
N GLY A 81 -19.42 6.82 7.45
CA GLY A 81 -19.24 7.71 6.31
C GLY A 81 -19.57 7.07 4.96
N GLY A 82 -20.47 6.08 4.91
CA GLY A 82 -20.90 5.43 3.66
C GLY A 82 -19.84 4.51 3.03
N ARG A 83 -18.82 4.09 3.79
CA ARG A 83 -17.74 3.20 3.34
C ARG A 83 -18.02 1.76 3.75
N ALA A 84 -17.30 0.80 3.16
CA ALA A 84 -17.29 -0.55 3.69
C ALA A 84 -16.60 -0.60 5.06
N ALA A 85 -17.11 -1.40 5.97
CA ALA A 85 -16.50 -1.62 7.26
C ALA A 85 -15.22 -2.46 7.14
N CYS A 86 -15.22 -3.47 6.26
CA CYS A 86 -14.03 -4.22 5.88
C CYS A 86 -13.25 -3.47 4.81
N LYS A 87 -11.96 -3.20 5.05
CA LYS A 87 -11.15 -2.30 4.23
C LYS A 87 -10.04 -3.05 3.50
N PHE A 88 -9.85 -2.71 2.24
CA PHE A 88 -8.69 -3.16 1.48
C PHE A 88 -7.42 -2.45 1.92
N PHE A 89 -6.33 -3.18 1.89
CA PHE A 89 -4.98 -2.65 2.03
C PHE A 89 -3.97 -3.53 1.29
N THR A 90 -2.80 -2.99 1.03
CA THR A 90 -1.60 -3.75 0.70
C THR A 90 -0.41 -3.19 1.47
N LYS A 91 0.67 -3.96 1.51
CA LYS A 91 1.96 -3.59 2.05
C LYS A 91 2.97 -3.69 0.93
N ILE A 92 3.40 -2.55 0.40
CA ILE A 92 4.46 -2.53 -0.61
C ILE A 92 5.82 -2.57 0.08
N LYS A 93 6.81 -3.21 -0.59
CA LYS A 93 8.20 -3.14 -0.19
C LYS A 93 8.92 -2.13 -1.06
N VAL A 94 9.68 -1.25 -0.42
CA VAL A 94 10.43 -0.19 -1.11
C VAL A 94 11.87 -0.18 -0.64
N ALA A 95 12.76 0.33 -1.51
CA ALA A 95 14.17 0.58 -1.21
C ALA A 95 14.51 2.03 -1.55
N PHE A 96 15.30 2.68 -0.71
CA PHE A 96 15.98 3.92 -1.06
C PHE A 96 17.28 3.58 -1.79
N LEU A 97 17.66 4.37 -2.81
CA LEU A 97 18.91 4.13 -3.54
C LEU A 97 20.17 4.34 -2.69
N SER A 98 20.05 5.12 -1.62
CA SER A 98 21.14 5.42 -0.68
C SER A 98 21.26 4.41 0.47
N GLU A 99 20.44 3.37 0.53
CA GLU A 99 20.34 2.47 1.67
C GLU A 99 20.29 1.00 1.24
N GLU A 100 20.93 0.13 2.02
CA GLU A 100 21.02 -1.32 1.77
C GLU A 100 19.93 -2.11 2.52
N CYS A 101 18.73 -1.54 2.68
CA CYS A 101 17.65 -2.22 3.38
C CYS A 101 16.28 -1.96 2.75
N LEU A 102 15.36 -2.90 2.99
CA LEU A 102 13.98 -2.80 2.53
C LEU A 102 13.07 -2.25 3.63
N TYR A 103 12.12 -1.45 3.18
CA TYR A 103 11.08 -0.87 4.02
C TYR A 103 9.69 -1.32 3.57
N GLU A 104 8.77 -1.37 4.51
CA GLU A 104 7.35 -1.62 4.24
C GLU A 104 6.55 -0.32 4.35
N ILE A 105 5.68 -0.06 3.38
CA ILE A 105 4.67 0.99 3.43
C ILE A 105 3.29 0.36 3.29
N ARG A 106 2.38 0.67 4.22
CA ARG A 106 1.00 0.22 4.13
C ARG A 106 0.16 1.22 3.36
N LEU A 107 -0.56 0.74 2.37
CA LEU A 107 -1.47 1.51 1.51
C LEU A 107 -2.92 1.09 1.78
N GLY A 108 -3.80 2.05 2.02
CA GLY A 108 -5.24 1.81 2.09
C GLY A 108 -5.93 1.92 0.72
N ALA A 109 -7.20 1.54 0.67
CA ALA A 109 -7.99 1.46 -0.56
C ALA A 109 -7.94 2.71 -1.45
N LEU A 110 -7.94 3.90 -0.86
CA LEU A 110 -7.92 5.16 -1.61
C LEU A 110 -6.60 5.38 -2.37
N SER A 111 -5.48 4.93 -1.80
CA SER A 111 -4.17 4.99 -2.46
C SER A 111 -3.98 3.88 -3.49
N LEU A 112 -4.77 2.80 -3.39
CA LEU A 112 -4.75 1.69 -4.35
C LEU A 112 -5.60 1.96 -5.59
N PHE A 113 -6.81 2.52 -5.43
CA PHE A 113 -7.88 2.51 -6.43
C PHE A 113 -8.44 3.90 -6.78
N SER A 114 -7.81 5.00 -6.36
CA SER A 114 -8.31 6.35 -6.69
C SER A 114 -8.39 6.56 -8.21
N LYS A 115 -9.52 7.13 -8.66
CA LYS A 115 -9.80 7.37 -10.08
C LYS A 115 -9.55 8.83 -10.50
N GLU A 116 -8.68 9.53 -9.80
CA GLU A 116 -8.35 10.92 -10.16
C GLU A 116 -7.63 10.98 -11.52
N ASP A 117 -8.03 11.89 -12.39
CA ASP A 117 -7.54 11.90 -13.77
C ASP A 117 -6.06 12.28 -13.87
N ASN A 118 -5.63 13.25 -13.07
CA ASN A 118 -4.28 13.83 -13.13
C ASN A 118 -3.26 13.18 -12.19
N ARG A 119 -3.65 12.13 -11.45
CA ARG A 119 -2.79 11.45 -10.47
C ARG A 119 -2.96 9.96 -10.55
N MET A 120 -1.90 9.23 -10.21
CA MET A 120 -1.90 7.77 -10.29
C MET A 120 -1.92 7.16 -8.89
N SER A 121 -3.02 6.44 -8.56
CA SER A 121 -3.03 5.45 -7.49
C SER A 121 -2.10 4.29 -7.84
N LEU A 122 -1.77 3.40 -6.90
CA LEU A 122 -0.80 2.33 -7.15
C LEU A 122 -1.14 1.49 -8.38
N TYR A 123 -2.37 1.00 -8.50
CA TYR A 123 -2.74 0.15 -9.65
C TYR A 123 -2.79 0.91 -10.97
N LYS A 124 -3.22 2.16 -10.97
CA LYS A 124 -3.15 3.02 -12.15
C LYS A 124 -1.70 3.27 -12.57
N TYR A 125 -0.80 3.46 -11.60
CA TYR A 125 0.64 3.64 -11.83
C TYR A 125 1.29 2.38 -12.43
N ILE A 126 1.01 1.20 -11.84
CA ILE A 126 1.51 -0.08 -12.38
C ILE A 126 1.05 -0.28 -13.83
N THR A 127 -0.25 -0.08 -14.11
CA THR A 127 -0.79 -0.19 -15.46
C THR A 127 -0.15 0.83 -16.43
N HIS A 128 0.16 2.03 -15.96
CA HIS A 128 0.86 3.04 -16.76
C HIS A 128 2.27 2.56 -17.13
N LEU A 129 3.04 2.04 -16.18
CA LEU A 129 4.38 1.50 -16.45
C LEU A 129 4.33 0.31 -17.42
N GLU A 130 3.42 -0.64 -17.21
CA GLU A 130 3.25 -1.81 -18.07
C GLU A 130 2.92 -1.42 -19.53
N ARG A 131 2.08 -0.40 -19.75
CA ARG A 131 1.78 0.14 -21.08
C ARG A 131 3.01 0.75 -21.76
N ASN A 132 3.95 1.27 -20.99
CA ASN A 132 5.21 1.82 -21.46
C ASN A 132 6.34 0.76 -21.50
N GLN A 133 6.03 -0.53 -21.33
CA GLN A 133 6.97 -1.63 -21.26
C GLN A 133 8.02 -1.49 -20.13
N GLU A 134 7.64 -0.81 -19.06
CA GLU A 134 8.46 -0.62 -17.87
C GLU A 134 7.97 -1.52 -16.73
N HIS A 135 8.89 -1.94 -15.88
CA HIS A 135 8.56 -2.70 -14.67
C HIS A 135 8.73 -1.82 -13.44
N ILE A 136 7.80 -1.94 -12.48
CA ILE A 136 7.77 -1.12 -11.26
C ILE A 136 9.10 -1.16 -10.46
N GLY A 137 9.82 -2.28 -10.51
CA GLY A 137 11.12 -2.45 -9.84
C GLY A 137 12.31 -1.85 -10.60
N ASN A 138 12.10 -1.30 -11.81
CA ASN A 138 13.14 -0.72 -12.63
C ASN A 138 13.04 0.80 -12.77
N VAL A 139 12.13 1.41 -12.00
CA VAL A 139 11.85 2.85 -12.06
C VAL A 139 11.99 3.46 -10.66
N LEU A 140 12.74 4.56 -10.57
CA LEU A 140 12.71 5.42 -9.39
C LEU A 140 11.35 6.11 -9.35
N THR A 141 10.62 5.92 -8.26
CA THR A 141 9.24 6.36 -8.08
C THR A 141 9.16 7.41 -6.98
N GLU A 142 8.55 8.55 -7.28
CA GLU A 142 8.11 9.49 -6.25
C GLU A 142 6.77 9.04 -5.70
N ILE A 143 6.69 8.84 -4.37
CA ILE A 143 5.45 8.63 -3.64
C ILE A 143 5.18 9.89 -2.82
N TYR A 144 3.99 10.47 -2.96
CA TYR A 144 3.64 11.72 -2.31
C TYR A 144 2.20 11.74 -1.82
N PHE A 145 1.90 12.60 -0.84
CA PHE A 145 0.57 12.77 -0.31
C PHE A 145 -0.16 13.94 -0.95
N VAL A 146 -1.47 13.76 -1.12
CA VAL A 146 -2.40 14.84 -1.43
C VAL A 146 -3.49 14.85 -0.38
N GLN A 147 -3.72 16.00 0.21
CA GLN A 147 -4.83 16.20 1.14
C GLN A 147 -6.15 16.27 0.37
N HIS A 148 -7.14 15.52 0.86
CA HIS A 148 -8.50 15.55 0.34
C HIS A 148 -9.48 15.65 1.51
N ARG A 149 -9.95 16.86 1.80
CA ARG A 149 -10.77 17.16 2.98
C ARG A 149 -10.02 16.74 4.27
N ASP A 150 -10.56 15.75 5.00
CA ASP A 150 -10.05 15.32 6.31
C ASP A 150 -9.08 14.13 6.24
N PHE A 151 -8.65 13.73 5.06
CA PHE A 151 -7.76 12.57 4.88
C PHE A 151 -6.73 12.81 3.78
N TYR A 152 -5.70 11.97 3.78
CA TYR A 152 -4.61 12.00 2.80
C TYR A 152 -4.63 10.75 1.94
N LYS A 153 -4.35 10.92 0.64
CA LYS A 153 -4.14 9.85 -0.32
C LYS A 153 -2.70 9.87 -0.78
N MET A 154 -2.11 8.68 -0.94
CA MET A 154 -0.82 8.54 -1.61
C MET A 154 -1.01 8.37 -3.11
N PHE A 155 -0.15 9.03 -3.87
CA PHE A 155 -0.06 8.93 -5.31
C PHE A 155 1.38 8.64 -5.73
N PHE A 156 1.53 8.13 -6.95
CA PHE A 156 2.76 7.59 -7.50
C PHE A 156 3.08 8.28 -8.81
N LYS A 157 4.35 8.61 -9.01
CA LYS A 157 4.83 9.27 -10.22
C LYS A 157 6.19 8.70 -10.60
N PRO A 158 6.42 8.32 -11.89
CA PRO A 158 7.75 7.93 -12.33
C PRO A 158 8.68 9.14 -12.32
N VAL A 159 9.87 8.97 -11.79
CA VAL A 159 10.94 9.98 -11.82
C VAL A 159 11.85 9.72 -13.01
N ARG A 160 12.45 8.52 -13.06
CA ARG A 160 13.31 8.05 -14.14
C ARG A 160 13.50 6.53 -14.09
N PRO A 161 13.91 5.90 -15.19
CA PRO A 161 14.43 4.53 -15.14
C PRO A 161 15.69 4.44 -14.26
N LEU A 162 15.94 3.27 -13.70
CA LEU A 162 17.19 2.97 -12.97
C LEU A 162 18.33 2.66 -13.97
N ILE A 163 19.54 3.05 -13.58
CA ILE A 163 20.74 2.62 -14.30
C ILE A 163 21.18 1.22 -13.84
N GLU A 164 22.04 0.55 -14.61
CA GLU A 164 22.47 -0.84 -14.35
C GLU A 164 23.05 -1.04 -12.94
N GLU A 165 23.86 -0.10 -12.45
CA GLU A 165 24.45 -0.16 -11.11
C GLU A 165 23.37 -0.11 -10.01
N GLU A 166 22.36 0.75 -10.16
CA GLU A 166 21.23 0.85 -9.23
C GLU A 166 20.39 -0.43 -9.22
N LEU A 167 20.15 -1.01 -10.41
CA LEU A 167 19.45 -2.29 -10.55
C LEU A 167 20.19 -3.42 -9.83
N ALA A 168 21.52 -3.49 -9.99
CA ALA A 168 22.36 -4.48 -9.31
C ALA A 168 22.29 -4.32 -7.78
N ASN A 169 22.37 -3.09 -7.26
CA ASN A 169 22.28 -2.80 -5.83
C ASN A 169 20.90 -3.17 -5.26
N ILE A 170 19.83 -2.84 -5.97
CA ILE A 170 18.45 -3.22 -5.56
C ILE A 170 18.31 -4.75 -5.54
N GLN A 171 18.87 -5.47 -6.52
CA GLN A 171 18.82 -6.93 -6.53
C GLN A 171 19.54 -7.53 -5.32
N GLN A 172 20.72 -7.04 -4.99
CA GLN A 172 21.47 -7.47 -3.82
C GLN A 172 20.69 -7.19 -2.50
N THR A 173 20.03 -6.04 -2.40
CA THR A 173 19.20 -5.68 -1.24
C THR A 173 17.99 -6.62 -1.07
N LYS A 174 17.47 -7.21 -2.14
CA LYS A 174 16.36 -8.20 -2.09
C LYS A 174 16.81 -9.54 -1.50
N GLU A 175 18.05 -9.91 -1.66
CA GLU A 175 18.61 -11.20 -1.26
C GLU A 175 19.09 -11.22 0.20
N THR A 176 19.20 -10.05 0.82
CA THR A 176 19.60 -9.87 2.24
C THR A 176 18.37 -9.81 3.15
#